data_b143200e85bd4e33d51e3b695f2610e0
#
_entry.id   b143200e85bd4e33d51e3b695f2610e0
#
_cell.length_a   1.000
_cell.length_b   1.000
_cell.length_c   1.000
_cell.angle_alpha   90.00
_cell.angle_beta   90.00
_cell.angle_gamma   90.00
#
_symmetry.space_group_name_H-M   'P 1'
#
loop_
_entity.id
_entity.type
_entity.pdbx_description
1 polymer ?
#
loop_
_entity_poly.entity_id
_entity_poly.type
_entity_poly.pdbx_seq_one_letter_code
_entity_poly.pdbx_strand_id
1 'polypeptide(L)'
;PGVPGSGGQDFRTDGGVLLDNDPAHRDELAEEARGLLAEAGYADARDLGELEYLYVDEGNGAAVAQALVDAWQSALGLQVTARGVSREELDTALQEGTFTLAGTEIRALGNDAECFLMQWGSDKPENLGKYANSAYDTLLSVIAGAEEGEARMGCLHDAEALLLEEGAVAPLYTS
;
A
#
# COMPACT_ATOMS: atom_id res chain seq x y z
N PRO A 1 12.88 -0.30 16.08
CA PRO A 1 13.37 1.06 16.00
C PRO A 1 12.36 1.90 15.21
N GLY A 2 12.12 3.12 15.68
CA GLY A 2 11.19 4.02 15.01
C GLY A 2 11.71 4.52 13.67
N VAL A 3 10.84 5.12 12.89
CA VAL A 3 11.19 5.80 11.63
C VAL A 3 11.30 7.29 11.93
N PRO A 4 12.44 7.95 11.67
CA PRO A 4 12.53 9.39 11.82
C PRO A 4 11.49 10.12 10.97
N GLY A 5 10.85 11.11 11.58
CA GLY A 5 9.91 11.99 10.94
C GLY A 5 10.50 13.38 10.75
N SER A 6 10.02 14.37 11.49
CA SER A 6 10.50 15.75 11.43
C SER A 6 10.86 16.29 12.81
N GLY A 7 11.84 17.19 12.88
CA GLY A 7 12.26 17.79 14.14
C GLY A 7 12.89 16.82 15.14
N GLY A 8 13.42 15.68 14.68
CA GLY A 8 14.01 14.65 15.53
C GLY A 8 12.99 13.75 16.26
N GLN A 9 11.73 13.85 15.93
CA GLN A 9 10.66 13.00 16.47
C GLN A 9 10.48 11.72 15.63
N ASP A 10 9.98 10.68 16.28
CA ASP A 10 9.57 9.46 15.57
C ASP A 10 8.28 9.74 14.78
N PHE A 11 8.22 9.28 13.54
CA PHE A 11 7.10 9.49 12.63
C PHE A 11 5.77 8.93 13.16
N ARG A 12 5.82 7.87 13.99
CA ARG A 12 4.60 7.28 14.59
C ARG A 12 4.08 8.06 15.80
N THR A 13 4.83 9.03 16.35
CA THR A 13 4.47 9.66 17.62
C THR A 13 3.07 10.27 17.61
N ASP A 14 2.66 10.96 16.60
CA ASP A 14 1.32 11.56 16.50
C ASP A 14 0.58 11.16 15.20
N GLY A 15 1.09 10.11 14.52
CA GLY A 15 0.56 9.63 13.23
C GLY A 15 -0.75 8.84 13.33
N GLY A 16 -1.19 8.50 14.55
CA GLY A 16 -2.42 7.72 14.75
C GLY A 16 -2.32 6.28 14.24
N VAL A 17 -3.47 5.62 14.19
CA VAL A 17 -3.67 4.29 13.59
C VAL A 17 -4.47 4.47 12.32
N LEU A 18 -3.83 4.36 11.17
CA LEU A 18 -4.47 4.53 9.86
C LEU A 18 -5.11 3.23 9.35
N LEU A 19 -4.58 2.08 9.75
CA LEU A 19 -5.11 0.77 9.38
C LEU A 19 -5.47 0.01 10.65
N ASP A 20 -6.74 -0.32 10.79
CA ASP A 20 -7.20 -1.19 11.86
C ASP A 20 -6.86 -2.64 11.52
N ASN A 21 -6.01 -3.26 12.33
CA ASN A 21 -5.60 -4.65 12.20
C ASN A 21 -6.01 -5.51 13.41
N ASP A 22 -6.94 -5.01 14.24
CA ASP A 22 -7.48 -5.78 15.36
C ASP A 22 -8.34 -6.95 14.82
N PRO A 23 -7.99 -8.20 15.16
CA PRO A 23 -8.77 -9.35 14.74
C PRO A 23 -10.25 -9.30 15.21
N ALA A 24 -10.55 -8.54 16.27
CA ALA A 24 -11.91 -8.37 16.78
C ALA A 24 -12.80 -7.56 15.81
N HIS A 25 -12.22 -6.68 14.99
CA HIS A 25 -12.94 -5.83 14.04
C HIS A 25 -13.01 -6.43 12.62
N ARG A 26 -12.48 -7.62 12.42
CA ARG A 26 -12.36 -8.25 11.10
C ARG A 26 -13.68 -8.33 10.33
N ASP A 27 -14.76 -8.71 11.00
CA ASP A 27 -16.05 -8.87 10.34
C ASP A 27 -16.65 -7.52 9.96
N GLU A 28 -16.46 -6.48 10.79
CA GLU A 28 -16.87 -5.11 10.53
C GLU A 28 -16.12 -4.52 9.34
N LEU A 29 -14.80 -4.66 9.32
CA LEU A 29 -13.95 -4.22 8.20
C LEU A 29 -14.30 -4.95 6.88
N ALA A 30 -14.62 -6.23 6.96
CA ALA A 30 -15.05 -7.00 5.79
C ALA A 30 -16.42 -6.51 5.27
N GLU A 31 -17.34 -6.11 6.15
CA GLU A 31 -18.62 -5.53 5.75
C GLU A 31 -18.44 -4.15 5.10
N GLU A 32 -17.59 -3.30 5.66
CA GLU A 32 -17.22 -2.01 5.07
C GLU A 32 -16.61 -2.20 3.68
N ALA A 33 -15.66 -3.11 3.52
CA ALA A 33 -15.05 -3.40 2.23
C ALA A 33 -16.06 -3.90 1.20
N ARG A 34 -17.04 -4.73 1.60
CA ARG A 34 -18.16 -5.13 0.70
C ARG A 34 -19.04 -3.95 0.33
N GLY A 35 -19.27 -3.02 1.26
CA GLY A 35 -19.98 -1.76 0.99
C GLY A 35 -19.28 -0.93 -0.08
N LEU A 36 -17.96 -0.74 0.05
CA LEU A 36 -17.15 -0.02 -0.95
C LEU A 36 -17.18 -0.69 -2.33
N LEU A 37 -17.11 -2.03 -2.38
CA LEU A 37 -17.27 -2.77 -3.64
C LEU A 37 -18.64 -2.51 -4.28
N ALA A 38 -19.71 -2.52 -3.48
CA ALA A 38 -21.05 -2.26 -3.97
C ALA A 38 -21.22 -0.81 -4.48
N GLU A 39 -20.64 0.18 -3.79
CA GLU A 39 -20.62 1.58 -4.23
C GLU A 39 -19.84 1.76 -5.53
N ALA A 40 -18.78 0.99 -5.73
CA ALA A 40 -18.03 0.95 -6.99
C ALA A 40 -18.75 0.20 -8.13
N GLY A 41 -19.94 -0.35 -7.88
CA GLY A 41 -20.74 -1.07 -8.87
C GLY A 41 -20.57 -2.59 -8.86
N TYR A 42 -19.85 -3.14 -7.92
CA TYR A 42 -19.55 -4.58 -7.78
C TYR A 42 -20.26 -5.18 -6.55
N ALA A 43 -21.58 -5.10 -6.51
CA ALA A 43 -22.37 -5.65 -5.41
C ALA A 43 -22.18 -7.18 -5.26
N ASP A 44 -21.89 -7.88 -6.34
CA ASP A 44 -21.32 -9.22 -6.33
C ASP A 44 -19.83 -9.11 -6.71
N ALA A 45 -18.93 -9.42 -5.79
CA ALA A 45 -17.50 -9.32 -6.02
C ALA A 45 -17.00 -10.16 -7.20
N ARG A 46 -17.78 -11.19 -7.60
CA ARG A 46 -17.51 -12.01 -8.79
C ARG A 46 -17.64 -11.24 -10.12
N ASP A 47 -18.36 -10.12 -10.12
CA ASP A 47 -18.50 -9.25 -11.29
C ASP A 47 -17.19 -8.51 -11.64
N LEU A 48 -16.23 -8.45 -10.71
CA LEU A 48 -14.86 -8.00 -10.98
C LEU A 48 -14.09 -8.97 -11.92
N GLY A 49 -14.57 -10.21 -12.05
CA GLY A 49 -13.86 -11.26 -12.76
C GLY A 49 -12.70 -11.85 -11.96
N GLU A 50 -11.83 -12.57 -12.65
CA GLU A 50 -10.65 -13.16 -12.04
C GLU A 50 -9.53 -12.13 -11.91
N LEU A 51 -9.01 -11.95 -10.69
CA LEU A 51 -7.88 -11.09 -10.39
C LEU A 51 -6.62 -11.95 -10.24
N GLU A 52 -5.49 -11.47 -10.73
CA GLU A 52 -4.20 -12.13 -10.55
C GLU A 52 -3.39 -11.40 -9.48
N TYR A 53 -2.83 -12.13 -8.52
CA TYR A 53 -1.86 -11.67 -7.56
C TYR A 53 -0.48 -12.25 -7.84
N LEU A 54 0.45 -11.41 -8.28
CA LEU A 54 1.84 -11.77 -8.53
C LEU A 54 2.69 -11.71 -7.26
N TYR A 55 3.53 -12.71 -7.05
CA TYR A 55 4.48 -12.72 -5.94
C TYR A 55 5.78 -13.44 -6.33
N VAL A 56 6.88 -13.13 -5.65
CA VAL A 56 8.14 -13.87 -5.85
C VAL A 56 8.03 -15.24 -5.19
N ASP A 57 8.20 -16.32 -5.97
CA ASP A 57 8.15 -17.71 -5.48
C ASP A 57 9.47 -18.11 -4.79
N GLU A 58 9.77 -17.41 -3.69
CA GLU A 58 10.95 -17.64 -2.85
C GLU A 58 10.55 -17.62 -1.37
N GLY A 59 11.28 -18.36 -0.55
CA GLY A 59 11.09 -18.36 0.90
C GLY A 59 9.67 -18.75 1.32
N ASN A 60 8.97 -17.84 1.98
CA ASN A 60 7.58 -18.00 2.42
C ASN A 60 6.54 -17.34 1.48
N GLY A 61 6.97 -16.83 0.32
CA GLY A 61 6.12 -16.08 -0.61
C GLY A 61 4.83 -16.82 -0.96
N ALA A 62 4.91 -18.09 -1.32
CA ALA A 62 3.73 -18.91 -1.65
C ALA A 62 2.75 -19.04 -0.47
N ALA A 63 3.25 -19.19 0.76
CA ALA A 63 2.39 -19.30 1.95
C ALA A 63 1.67 -17.97 2.25
N VAL A 64 2.38 -16.85 2.11
CA VAL A 64 1.79 -15.50 2.28
C VAL A 64 0.74 -15.25 1.18
N ALA A 65 1.06 -15.55 -0.07
CA ALA A 65 0.15 -15.38 -1.20
C ALA A 65 -1.14 -16.20 -1.01
N GLN A 66 -1.02 -17.46 -0.59
CA GLN A 66 -2.18 -18.30 -0.32
C GLN A 66 -3.04 -17.75 0.82
N ALA A 67 -2.41 -17.29 1.90
CA ALA A 67 -3.16 -16.71 3.02
C ALA A 67 -3.94 -15.44 2.62
N LEU A 68 -3.37 -14.60 1.75
CA LEU A 68 -4.05 -13.43 1.22
C LEU A 68 -5.24 -13.81 0.32
N VAL A 69 -5.03 -14.74 -0.60
CA VAL A 69 -6.08 -15.23 -1.49
C VAL A 69 -7.25 -15.82 -0.69
N ASP A 70 -6.95 -16.68 0.30
CA ASP A 70 -7.97 -17.28 1.17
C ASP A 70 -8.73 -16.21 1.96
N ALA A 71 -8.03 -15.17 2.46
CA ALA A 71 -8.64 -14.07 3.18
C ALA A 71 -9.57 -13.24 2.27
N TRP A 72 -9.14 -12.84 1.07
CA TRP A 72 -9.96 -12.09 0.13
C TRP A 72 -11.18 -12.88 -0.36
N GLN A 73 -10.99 -14.17 -0.65
CA GLN A 73 -12.10 -15.04 -1.04
C GLN A 73 -13.10 -15.21 0.11
N SER A 74 -12.62 -15.47 1.32
CA SER A 74 -13.45 -15.71 2.50
C SER A 74 -14.19 -14.44 2.94
N ALA A 75 -13.51 -13.29 2.98
CA ALA A 75 -14.08 -12.04 3.49
C ALA A 75 -14.93 -11.31 2.45
N LEU A 76 -14.53 -11.31 1.18
CA LEU A 76 -15.10 -10.48 0.14
C LEU A 76 -15.73 -11.26 -1.02
N GLY A 77 -15.47 -12.56 -1.14
CA GLY A 77 -15.95 -13.37 -2.27
C GLY A 77 -15.19 -13.12 -3.57
N LEU A 78 -14.03 -12.46 -3.52
CA LEU A 78 -13.20 -12.18 -4.70
C LEU A 78 -12.64 -13.48 -5.29
N GLN A 79 -12.56 -13.52 -6.61
CA GLN A 79 -11.88 -14.59 -7.34
C GLN A 79 -10.44 -14.14 -7.63
N VAL A 80 -9.50 -14.58 -6.80
CA VAL A 80 -8.09 -14.22 -6.92
C VAL A 80 -7.25 -15.46 -7.14
N THR A 81 -6.39 -15.43 -8.14
CA THR A 81 -5.40 -16.48 -8.42
C THR A 81 -4.01 -15.96 -8.09
N ALA A 82 -3.28 -16.66 -7.21
CA ALA A 82 -1.90 -16.34 -6.91
C ALA A 82 -0.98 -16.98 -7.97
N ARG A 83 -0.10 -16.15 -8.56
CA ARG A 83 0.92 -16.61 -9.51
C ARG A 83 2.32 -16.31 -8.99
N GLY A 84 3.04 -17.37 -8.64
CA GLY A 84 4.45 -17.29 -8.26
C GLY A 84 5.33 -17.10 -9.50
N VAL A 85 6.22 -16.15 -9.45
CA VAL A 85 7.15 -15.79 -10.52
C VAL A 85 8.56 -15.59 -10.00
N SER A 86 9.54 -15.56 -10.90
CA SER A 86 10.89 -15.16 -10.54
C SER A 86 10.94 -13.65 -10.19
N ARG A 87 11.95 -13.23 -9.43
CA ARG A 87 12.17 -11.82 -9.13
C ARG A 87 12.29 -10.97 -10.41
N GLU A 88 13.04 -11.45 -11.39
CA GLU A 88 13.22 -10.74 -12.67
C GLU A 88 11.89 -10.57 -13.42
N GLU A 89 11.03 -11.57 -13.41
CA GLU A 89 9.71 -11.50 -14.03
C GLU A 89 8.79 -10.53 -13.28
N LEU A 90 8.81 -10.55 -11.94
CA LEU A 90 8.04 -9.59 -11.14
C LEU A 90 8.52 -8.16 -11.39
N ASP A 91 9.84 -7.91 -11.35
CA ASP A 91 10.41 -6.58 -11.59
C ASP A 91 10.03 -6.06 -12.97
N THR A 92 10.02 -6.92 -13.98
CA THR A 92 9.59 -6.56 -15.33
C THR A 92 8.10 -6.20 -15.35
N ALA A 93 7.24 -7.02 -14.76
CA ALA A 93 5.81 -6.75 -14.68
C ALA A 93 5.49 -5.43 -13.95
N LEU A 94 6.21 -5.16 -12.86
CA LEU A 94 6.07 -3.91 -12.11
C LEU A 94 6.50 -2.68 -12.92
N GLN A 95 7.63 -2.76 -13.63
CA GLN A 95 8.12 -1.66 -14.47
C GLN A 95 7.18 -1.38 -15.65
N GLU A 96 6.67 -2.42 -16.28
CA GLU A 96 5.76 -2.31 -17.42
C GLU A 96 4.30 -2.00 -17.00
N GLY A 97 3.95 -2.20 -15.72
CA GLY A 97 2.58 -2.04 -15.23
C GLY A 97 1.64 -3.16 -15.74
N THR A 98 2.19 -4.36 -16.01
CA THR A 98 1.47 -5.52 -16.52
C THR A 98 1.03 -6.48 -15.41
N PHE A 99 0.42 -5.93 -14.36
CA PHE A 99 -0.10 -6.69 -13.22
C PHE A 99 -1.42 -6.08 -12.72
N THR A 100 -2.23 -6.89 -12.04
CA THR A 100 -3.42 -6.41 -11.34
C THR A 100 -3.11 -6.14 -9.87
N LEU A 101 -2.57 -7.14 -9.18
CA LEU A 101 -2.09 -7.06 -7.81
C LEU A 101 -0.68 -7.65 -7.76
N ALA A 102 0.21 -7.04 -7.01
CA ALA A 102 1.57 -7.55 -6.88
C ALA A 102 2.10 -7.37 -5.46
N GLY A 103 2.70 -8.42 -4.91
CA GLY A 103 3.41 -8.39 -3.64
C GLY A 103 4.90 -8.17 -3.86
N THR A 104 5.41 -7.04 -3.40
CA THR A 104 6.83 -6.71 -3.50
C THR A 104 7.36 -6.09 -2.22
N GLU A 105 8.66 -6.08 -2.07
CA GLU A 105 9.34 -5.41 -0.97
C GLU A 105 9.68 -3.96 -1.38
N ILE A 106 9.24 -3.01 -0.59
CA ILE A 106 9.56 -1.60 -0.77
C ILE A 106 10.73 -1.25 0.15
N ARG A 107 11.79 -0.73 -0.42
CA ARG A 107 12.97 -0.25 0.30
C ARG A 107 13.18 1.22 0.02
N ALA A 108 13.21 2.02 1.08
CA ALA A 108 13.60 3.42 0.96
C ALA A 108 15.12 3.58 0.91
N LEU A 109 15.58 4.64 0.26
CA LEU A 109 17.00 4.98 0.17
C LEU A 109 17.59 5.47 1.51
N GLY A 110 16.74 5.80 2.48
CA GLY A 110 17.13 6.25 3.82
C GLY A 110 16.12 5.81 4.86
N ASN A 111 16.53 5.82 6.13
CA ASN A 111 15.66 5.54 7.27
C ASN A 111 14.98 6.84 7.73
N ASP A 112 14.07 7.36 6.90
CA ASP A 112 13.30 8.57 7.14
C ASP A 112 11.93 8.43 6.46
N ALA A 113 10.87 8.97 7.08
CA ALA A 113 9.51 8.87 6.55
C ALA A 113 9.39 9.48 5.13
N GLU A 114 10.06 10.61 4.88
CA GLU A 114 10.10 11.24 3.56
C GLU A 114 10.64 10.28 2.51
N CYS A 115 11.72 9.54 2.82
CA CYS A 115 12.32 8.60 1.87
C CYS A 115 11.37 7.47 1.44
N PHE A 116 10.41 7.09 2.30
CA PHE A 116 9.37 6.12 1.93
C PHE A 116 8.26 6.76 1.11
N LEU A 117 7.81 7.95 1.48
CA LEU A 117 6.68 8.62 0.84
C LEU A 117 7.05 9.19 -0.54
N MET A 118 8.23 9.78 -0.69
CA MET A 118 8.66 10.37 -1.96
C MET A 118 8.68 9.41 -3.14
N GLN A 119 8.79 8.09 -2.89
CA GLN A 119 8.80 7.08 -3.95
C GLN A 119 7.46 6.98 -4.70
N TRP A 120 6.36 7.45 -4.11
CA TRP A 120 5.01 7.36 -4.68
C TRP A 120 4.59 8.60 -5.48
N GLY A 121 5.48 9.59 -5.64
CA GLY A 121 5.20 10.74 -6.49
C GLY A 121 4.94 10.33 -7.94
N SER A 122 4.05 11.04 -8.63
CA SER A 122 3.61 10.70 -10.00
C SER A 122 4.75 10.66 -11.02
N ASP A 123 5.83 11.41 -10.76
CA ASP A 123 7.02 11.51 -11.63
C ASP A 123 8.14 10.55 -11.23
N LYS A 124 7.96 9.74 -10.18
CA LYS A 124 9.02 8.90 -9.64
C LYS A 124 9.11 7.54 -10.34
N PRO A 125 10.31 7.13 -10.77
CA PRO A 125 10.51 5.82 -11.39
C PRO A 125 10.27 4.67 -10.40
N GLU A 126 10.40 4.93 -9.10
CA GLU A 126 10.13 3.98 -8.01
C GLU A 126 8.63 3.75 -7.79
N ASN A 127 7.77 4.59 -8.33
CA ASN A 127 6.30 4.46 -8.27
C ASN A 127 5.83 3.34 -9.21
N LEU A 128 6.04 2.11 -8.81
CA LEU A 128 5.73 0.92 -9.61
C LEU A 128 4.21 0.72 -9.80
N GLY A 129 3.40 1.20 -8.84
CA GLY A 129 1.94 1.17 -8.92
C GLY A 129 1.34 2.20 -9.88
N LYS A 130 2.15 3.10 -10.45
CA LYS A 130 1.70 4.20 -11.32
C LYS A 130 0.66 5.10 -10.65
N TYR A 131 0.73 5.21 -9.33
CA TYR A 131 -0.12 6.10 -8.55
C TYR A 131 0.05 7.54 -9.04
N ALA A 132 -1.06 8.24 -9.29
CA ALA A 132 -1.04 9.60 -9.80
C ALA A 132 -2.13 10.42 -9.09
N ASN A 133 -1.71 11.27 -8.16
CA ASN A 133 -2.59 12.15 -7.41
C ASN A 133 -1.92 13.51 -7.22
N SER A 134 -2.52 14.58 -7.76
CA SER A 134 -1.97 15.93 -7.69
C SER A 134 -1.94 16.51 -6.27
N ALA A 135 -2.84 16.08 -5.38
CA ALA A 135 -2.82 16.49 -3.98
C ALA A 135 -1.63 15.85 -3.26
N TYR A 136 -1.35 14.57 -3.55
CA TYR A 136 -0.18 13.87 -3.04
C TYR A 136 1.13 14.53 -3.52
N ASP A 137 1.26 14.81 -4.81
CA ASP A 137 2.43 15.48 -5.37
C ASP A 137 2.65 16.88 -4.76
N THR A 138 1.55 17.57 -4.44
CA THR A 138 1.61 18.86 -3.74
C THR A 138 2.15 18.69 -2.31
N LEU A 139 1.67 17.69 -1.57
CA LEU A 139 2.19 17.37 -0.23
C LEU A 139 3.69 17.06 -0.28
N LEU A 140 4.13 16.23 -1.22
CA LEU A 140 5.55 15.92 -1.39
C LEU A 140 6.39 17.18 -1.68
N SER A 141 5.87 18.08 -2.50
CA SER A 141 6.55 19.35 -2.79
C SER A 141 6.67 20.26 -1.56
N VAL A 142 5.63 20.29 -0.71
CA VAL A 142 5.64 21.03 0.56
C VAL A 142 6.65 20.39 1.53
N ILE A 143 6.63 19.07 1.69
CA ILE A 143 7.55 18.33 2.56
C ILE A 143 9.02 18.63 2.19
N ALA A 144 9.34 18.58 0.90
CA ALA A 144 10.70 18.81 0.41
C ALA A 144 11.21 20.26 0.65
N GLY A 145 10.30 21.23 0.70
CA GLY A 145 10.63 22.65 0.91
C GLY A 145 10.44 23.16 2.35
N ALA A 146 9.83 22.37 3.22
CA ALA A 146 9.52 22.79 4.59
C ALA A 146 10.72 22.65 5.52
N GLU A 147 10.81 23.59 6.48
CA GLU A 147 11.73 23.45 7.61
C GLU A 147 11.28 22.31 8.53
N GLU A 148 12.25 21.71 9.22
CA GLU A 148 11.99 20.68 10.23
C GLU A 148 11.05 21.21 11.33
N GLY A 149 10.06 20.41 11.70
CA GLY A 149 9.12 20.78 12.76
C GLY A 149 7.74 20.14 12.59
N GLU A 150 6.81 20.59 13.43
CA GLU A 150 5.45 20.05 13.55
C GLU A 150 4.65 20.18 12.23
N ALA A 151 4.77 21.30 11.53
CA ALA A 151 4.06 21.51 10.27
C ALA A 151 4.51 20.54 9.19
N ARG A 152 5.82 20.26 9.07
CA ARG A 152 6.36 19.27 8.16
C ARG A 152 5.92 17.86 8.54
N MET A 153 5.91 17.54 9.85
CA MET A 153 5.41 16.25 10.34
C MET A 153 3.94 16.06 9.96
N GLY A 154 3.10 17.07 10.10
CA GLY A 154 1.70 17.01 9.67
C GLY A 154 1.56 16.67 8.18
N CYS A 155 2.34 17.31 7.31
CA CYS A 155 2.32 16.99 5.88
C CYS A 155 2.79 15.55 5.57
N LEU A 156 3.75 15.01 6.33
CA LEU A 156 4.17 13.61 6.20
C LEU A 156 3.03 12.65 6.59
N HIS A 157 2.29 12.93 7.67
CA HIS A 157 1.12 12.15 8.07
C HIS A 157 -0.01 12.24 7.05
N ASP A 158 -0.30 13.43 6.53
CA ASP A 158 -1.33 13.64 5.51
C ASP A 158 -1.00 12.87 4.21
N ALA A 159 0.29 12.85 3.81
CA ALA A 159 0.72 12.10 2.65
C ALA A 159 0.57 10.58 2.86
N GLU A 160 0.92 10.06 4.03
CA GLU A 160 0.71 8.64 4.34
C GLU A 160 -0.79 8.29 4.34
N ALA A 161 -1.62 9.10 5.00
CA ALA A 161 -3.06 8.88 5.05
C ALA A 161 -3.66 8.82 3.64
N LEU A 162 -3.34 9.78 2.79
CA LEU A 162 -3.85 9.83 1.41
C LEU A 162 -3.43 8.62 0.58
N LEU A 163 -2.17 8.18 0.72
CA LEU A 163 -1.63 7.02 0.00
C LEU A 163 -2.37 5.72 0.38
N LEU A 164 -2.71 5.57 1.66
CA LEU A 164 -3.41 4.39 2.17
C LEU A 164 -4.91 4.44 1.87
N GLU A 165 -5.57 5.60 2.06
CA GLU A 165 -6.99 5.78 1.77
C GLU A 165 -7.34 5.52 0.31
N GLU A 166 -6.47 5.90 -0.62
CA GLU A 166 -6.68 5.64 -2.05
C GLU A 166 -6.27 4.22 -2.47
N GLY A 167 -5.79 3.39 -1.56
CA GLY A 167 -5.43 2.00 -1.82
C GLY A 167 -4.27 1.82 -2.80
N ALA A 168 -3.43 2.85 -2.98
CA ALA A 168 -2.26 2.77 -3.85
C ALA A 168 -1.26 1.72 -3.34
N VAL A 169 -1.22 1.52 -2.04
CA VAL A 169 -0.38 0.53 -1.36
C VAL A 169 -1.13 -0.09 -0.18
N ALA A 170 -0.95 -1.40 0.00
CA ALA A 170 -1.46 -2.14 1.15
C ALA A 170 -0.27 -2.75 1.91
N PRO A 171 0.19 -2.14 3.02
CA PRO A 171 1.29 -2.67 3.82
C PRO A 171 0.89 -4.00 4.47
N LEU A 172 1.73 -5.03 4.34
CA LEU A 172 1.47 -6.34 4.92
C LEU A 172 2.30 -6.55 6.20
N TYR A 173 3.60 -6.40 6.11
CA TYR A 173 4.53 -6.57 7.23
C TYR A 173 5.90 -5.94 6.92
N THR A 174 6.71 -5.77 7.94
CA THR A 174 8.13 -5.38 7.83
C THR A 174 9.01 -6.58 8.11
N SER A 175 10.08 -6.74 7.34
CA SER A 175 11.10 -7.79 7.50
C SER A 175 12.35 -7.28 8.25
#